data_d25ee7c8722e8121211b5a9e0e257af9
#
_entry.id   d25ee7c8722e8121211b5a9e0e257af9
#
_cell.length_a   1.000
_cell.length_b   1.000
_cell.length_c   1.000
_cell.angle_alpha   90.00
_cell.angle_beta   90.00
_cell.angle_gamma   90.00
#
_symmetry.space_group_name_H-M   'P 1'
#
loop_
_entity.id
_entity.type
_entity.pdbx_description
1 polymer ?
#
loop_
_entity_poly.entity_id
_entity_poly.type
_entity_poly.pdbx_seq_one_letter_code
_entity_poly.pdbx_strand_id
1 'polypeptide(L)'
;MKIAVVGAGFTGCSIALKLSDEYQVTLFEKEKDILLGASAYNQMRFHYGYHYPRSQKTIDEIKVSKNDFLNFYGKSIFDKTKNFYSIPFKKSKTNPKDFEKFLKKNNLYFKEIKKKNFLSNNLDKTYEVNEKILNYFTFKKKIKKMLKKTNVKIKVNSEIKKSDLTLYDKVIVATYSSNNTILKNLGIKIIDKFRYELIEKIVIKLPTKYKSRSFVVID
;
A
#
# COMPACT_ATOMS: atom_id res chain seq x y z
N MET A 1 -7.28 4.29 28.53
CA MET A 1 -6.95 2.92 28.12
C MET A 1 -5.55 2.92 27.51
N LYS A 2 -4.72 1.92 27.81
CA LYS A 2 -3.37 1.72 27.25
C LYS A 2 -3.43 0.72 26.11
N ILE A 3 -2.95 1.07 24.94
CA ILE A 3 -3.01 0.21 23.75
C ILE A 3 -1.59 -0.02 23.22
N ALA A 4 -1.23 -1.30 23.02
CA ALA A 4 -0.05 -1.66 22.24
C ALA A 4 -0.43 -1.88 20.78
N VAL A 5 0.28 -1.24 19.85
CA VAL A 5 0.23 -1.54 18.42
C VAL A 5 1.56 -2.18 18.03
N VAL A 6 1.51 -3.39 17.50
CA VAL A 6 2.68 -4.20 17.16
C VAL A 6 2.90 -4.20 15.65
N GLY A 7 4.07 -3.69 15.23
CA GLY A 7 4.45 -3.47 13.84
C GLY A 7 4.19 -2.03 13.39
N ALA A 8 5.28 -1.29 13.14
CA ALA A 8 5.22 0.08 12.64
C ALA A 8 5.31 0.17 11.11
N GLY A 9 4.67 -0.75 10.41
CA GLY A 9 4.37 -0.64 9.00
C GLY A 9 3.29 0.42 8.74
N PHE A 10 2.84 0.54 7.49
CA PHE A 10 1.79 1.50 7.11
C PHE A 10 0.54 1.35 7.98
N THR A 11 0.02 0.13 8.14
CA THR A 11 -1.19 -0.16 8.92
C THR A 11 -1.01 0.21 10.39
N GLY A 12 0.07 -0.24 11.04
CA GLY A 12 0.30 0.03 12.45
C GLY A 12 0.49 1.52 12.74
N CYS A 13 1.24 2.23 11.91
CA CYS A 13 1.38 3.69 12.04
C CYS A 13 0.03 4.42 11.89
N SER A 14 -0.82 3.98 10.94
CA SER A 14 -2.14 4.57 10.73
C SER A 14 -3.06 4.35 11.92
N ILE A 15 -3.05 3.13 12.48
CA ILE A 15 -3.82 2.78 13.67
C ILE A 15 -3.34 3.59 14.87
N ALA A 16 -2.02 3.64 15.10
CA ALA A 16 -1.46 4.39 16.21
C ALA A 16 -1.83 5.87 16.16
N LEU A 17 -1.75 6.49 14.97
CA LEU A 17 -2.16 7.87 14.76
C LEU A 17 -3.64 8.11 15.04
N LYS A 18 -4.53 7.22 14.57
CA LYS A 18 -5.98 7.37 14.79
C LYS A 18 -6.40 7.15 16.24
N LEU A 19 -5.67 6.31 16.98
CA LEU A 19 -6.00 6.02 18.38
C LEU A 19 -5.37 7.00 19.38
N SER A 20 -4.39 7.78 18.94
CA SER A 20 -3.61 8.65 19.82
C SER A 20 -4.39 9.82 20.42
N ASP A 21 -5.51 10.20 19.81
CA ASP A 21 -6.34 11.31 20.30
C ASP A 21 -7.16 10.91 21.56
N GLU A 22 -7.45 9.59 21.70
CA GLU A 22 -8.30 9.08 22.79
C GLU A 22 -7.56 8.18 23.79
N TYR A 23 -6.45 7.55 23.35
CA TYR A 23 -5.79 6.50 24.11
C TYR A 23 -4.28 6.71 24.25
N GLN A 24 -3.72 6.10 25.30
CA GLN A 24 -2.27 6.01 25.46
C GLN A 24 -1.73 4.89 24.57
N VAL A 25 -1.09 5.24 23.48
CA VAL A 25 -0.63 4.28 22.48
C VAL A 25 0.89 4.07 22.56
N THR A 26 1.30 2.79 22.58
CA THR A 26 2.70 2.39 22.38
C THR A 26 2.80 1.61 21.07
N LEU A 27 3.64 2.09 20.17
CA LEU A 27 3.91 1.48 18.87
C LEU A 27 5.24 0.73 18.91
N PHE A 28 5.20 -0.60 18.78
CA PHE A 28 6.36 -1.48 18.77
C PHE A 28 6.82 -1.76 17.33
N GLU A 29 8.13 -1.72 17.11
CA GLU A 29 8.76 -2.08 15.85
C GLU A 29 10.06 -2.82 16.08
N LYS A 30 10.22 -3.99 15.47
CA LYS A 30 11.45 -4.78 15.57
C LYS A 30 12.63 -4.17 14.83
N GLU A 31 12.36 -3.46 13.75
CA GLU A 31 13.38 -2.78 12.96
C GLU A 31 13.85 -1.48 13.63
N LYS A 32 14.96 -0.95 13.16
CA LYS A 32 15.55 0.31 13.64
C LYS A 32 14.73 1.57 13.33
N ASP A 33 13.69 1.46 12.50
CA ASP A 33 12.85 2.60 12.11
C ASP A 33 11.49 2.10 11.60
N ILE A 34 10.50 2.99 11.55
CA ILE A 34 9.18 2.71 11.01
C ILE A 34 9.21 2.50 9.49
N LEU A 35 8.23 1.78 8.96
CA LEU A 35 7.98 1.57 7.52
C LEU A 35 9.11 0.84 6.77
N LEU A 36 9.97 0.08 7.43
CA LEU A 36 11.07 -0.64 6.79
C LEU A 36 10.69 -2.02 6.23
N GLY A 37 9.62 -2.65 6.73
CA GLY A 37 9.15 -3.95 6.23
C GLY A 37 8.45 -3.87 4.87
N ALA A 38 7.41 -4.67 4.65
CA ALA A 38 6.65 -4.72 3.40
C ALA A 38 6.22 -3.34 2.88
N SER A 39 6.05 -2.36 3.78
CA SER A 39 5.72 -0.97 3.42
C SER A 39 6.80 -0.26 2.59
N ALA A 40 8.08 -0.66 2.69
CA ALA A 40 9.17 -0.11 1.89
C ALA A 40 9.28 -0.77 0.50
N TYR A 41 8.82 -2.01 0.40
CA TYR A 41 9.04 -2.84 -0.79
C TYR A 41 7.80 -3.03 -1.66
N ASN A 42 6.68 -2.35 -1.36
CA ASN A 42 5.51 -2.38 -2.22
C ASN A 42 5.65 -1.42 -3.41
N GLN A 43 4.70 -1.45 -4.34
CA GLN A 43 4.74 -0.63 -5.55
C GLN A 43 4.32 0.84 -5.31
N MET A 44 3.97 1.21 -4.08
CA MET A 44 3.53 2.56 -3.69
C MET A 44 2.38 3.14 -4.55
N ARG A 45 1.55 2.29 -5.14
CA ARG A 45 0.41 2.73 -5.93
C ARG A 45 -0.75 3.13 -5.04
N PHE A 46 -1.29 4.29 -5.30
CA PHE A 46 -2.55 4.72 -4.76
C PHE A 46 -3.65 4.35 -5.75
N HIS A 47 -4.22 3.17 -5.56
CA HIS A 47 -5.15 2.58 -6.51
C HIS A 47 -6.45 3.39 -6.64
N TYR A 48 -6.83 3.67 -7.89
CA TYR A 48 -8.14 4.22 -8.26
C TYR A 48 -9.08 3.14 -8.82
N GLY A 49 -8.58 1.93 -8.96
CA GLY A 49 -9.33 0.79 -9.46
C GLY A 49 -8.84 0.24 -10.80
N TYR A 50 -7.96 0.92 -11.51
CA TYR A 50 -7.46 0.49 -12.84
C TYR A 50 -6.90 -0.92 -12.87
N HIS A 51 -6.33 -1.37 -11.76
CA HIS A 51 -5.70 -2.69 -11.62
C HIS A 51 -6.70 -3.84 -11.43
N TYR A 52 -7.98 -3.52 -11.23
CA TYR A 52 -9.00 -4.52 -10.86
C TYR A 52 -10.18 -4.58 -11.84
N PRO A 53 -9.95 -4.76 -13.17
CA PRO A 53 -11.02 -4.69 -14.17
C PRO A 53 -12.09 -5.78 -14.01
N ARG A 54 -11.77 -6.85 -13.26
CA ARG A 54 -12.66 -8.00 -13.04
C ARG A 54 -13.29 -8.04 -11.64
N SER A 55 -13.09 -7.01 -10.79
CA SER A 55 -13.61 -6.99 -9.43
C SER A 55 -14.31 -5.68 -9.10
N GLN A 56 -15.62 -5.61 -9.33
CA GLN A 56 -16.42 -4.43 -8.98
C GLN A 56 -16.39 -4.19 -7.47
N LYS A 57 -16.46 -5.25 -6.64
CA LYS A 57 -16.38 -5.14 -5.18
C LYS A 57 -15.13 -4.37 -4.74
N THR A 58 -13.96 -4.73 -5.26
CA THR A 58 -12.69 -4.02 -4.94
C THR A 58 -12.73 -2.56 -5.37
N ILE A 59 -13.36 -2.25 -6.52
CA ILE A 59 -13.52 -0.86 -6.97
C ILE A 59 -14.37 -0.06 -5.99
N ASP A 60 -15.44 -0.62 -5.51
CA ASP A 60 -16.37 0.06 -4.60
C ASP A 60 -15.70 0.29 -3.23
N GLU A 61 -14.96 -0.66 -2.71
CA GLU A 61 -14.12 -0.52 -1.51
C GLU A 61 -13.06 0.61 -1.68
N ILE A 62 -12.40 0.68 -2.85
CA ILE A 62 -11.44 1.75 -3.16
C ILE A 62 -12.12 3.12 -3.19
N LYS A 63 -13.31 3.23 -3.79
CA LYS A 63 -14.05 4.51 -3.86
C LYS A 63 -14.38 5.04 -2.46
N VAL A 64 -14.76 4.17 -1.54
CA VAL A 64 -15.05 4.52 -0.14
C VAL A 64 -13.79 4.97 0.58
N SER A 65 -12.72 4.17 0.55
CA SER A 65 -11.52 4.41 1.35
C SER A 65 -10.60 5.52 0.81
N LYS A 66 -10.69 5.84 -0.48
CA LYS A 66 -9.79 6.80 -1.14
C LYS A 66 -9.85 8.21 -0.51
N ASN A 67 -11.04 8.70 -0.24
CA ASN A 67 -11.22 10.05 0.31
C ASN A 67 -10.70 10.13 1.75
N ASP A 68 -10.93 9.11 2.56
CA ASP A 68 -10.43 9.04 3.93
C ASP A 68 -8.91 9.07 3.97
N PHE A 69 -8.27 8.32 3.06
CA PHE A 69 -6.82 8.35 2.92
C PHE A 69 -6.30 9.75 2.55
N LEU A 70 -6.93 10.40 1.56
CA LEU A 70 -6.53 11.73 1.10
C LEU A 70 -6.76 12.81 2.17
N ASN A 71 -7.84 12.72 2.92
CA ASN A 71 -8.13 13.63 4.03
C ASN A 71 -7.10 13.47 5.15
N PHE A 72 -6.72 12.23 5.45
CA PHE A 72 -5.80 11.91 6.54
C PHE A 72 -4.34 12.28 6.21
N TYR A 73 -3.85 11.89 5.03
CA TYR A 73 -2.44 12.06 4.66
C TYR A 73 -2.17 13.28 3.76
N GLY A 74 -3.17 13.80 3.07
CA GLY A 74 -3.04 14.90 2.10
C GLY A 74 -2.43 14.45 0.77
N LYS A 75 -2.38 15.39 -0.18
CA LYS A 75 -1.93 15.12 -1.56
C LYS A 75 -0.42 15.30 -1.78
N SER A 76 0.29 15.92 -0.85
CA SER A 76 1.73 16.26 -0.99
C SER A 76 2.67 15.05 -0.99
N ILE A 77 2.14 13.86 -0.75
CA ILE A 77 2.86 12.59 -0.68
C ILE A 77 2.99 11.87 -2.03
N PHE A 78 2.40 12.41 -3.10
CA PHE A 78 2.44 11.80 -4.42
C PHE A 78 3.59 12.33 -5.29
N ASP A 79 4.14 11.42 -6.10
CA ASP A 79 5.09 11.76 -7.16
C ASP A 79 4.38 12.34 -8.40
N LYS A 80 5.13 13.14 -9.16
CA LYS A 80 4.72 13.61 -10.49
C LYS A 80 5.03 12.56 -11.56
N THR A 81 4.43 11.38 -11.44
CA THR A 81 4.67 10.24 -12.33
C THR A 81 3.47 10.05 -13.26
N LYS A 82 3.74 9.90 -14.57
CA LYS A 82 2.73 9.48 -15.54
C LYS A 82 2.55 7.97 -15.48
N ASN A 83 1.31 7.52 -15.42
CA ASN A 83 0.99 6.11 -15.29
C ASN A 83 0.35 5.58 -16.56
N PHE A 84 0.81 4.41 -17.00
CA PHE A 84 0.35 3.73 -18.19
C PHE A 84 -0.11 2.33 -17.86
N TYR A 85 -1.28 1.98 -18.35
CA TYR A 85 -1.84 0.64 -18.27
C TYR A 85 -1.92 0.07 -19.69
N SER A 86 -1.32 -1.09 -19.87
CA SER A 86 -1.21 -1.72 -21.18
C SER A 86 -1.84 -3.10 -21.17
N ILE A 87 -2.46 -3.46 -22.28
CA ILE A 87 -3.01 -4.79 -22.52
C ILE A 87 -2.15 -5.47 -23.57
N PRO A 88 -1.61 -6.66 -23.31
CA PRO A 88 -0.81 -7.39 -24.27
C PRO A 88 -1.71 -8.05 -25.33
N PHE A 89 -1.17 -8.30 -26.53
CA PHE A 89 -1.89 -9.04 -27.58
C PHE A 89 -2.27 -10.47 -27.21
N LYS A 90 -1.48 -11.10 -26.34
CA LYS A 90 -1.65 -12.50 -25.95
C LYS A 90 -1.57 -12.65 -24.44
N LYS A 91 -2.20 -13.71 -23.93
CA LYS A 91 -2.15 -14.14 -22.52
C LYS A 91 -2.81 -13.19 -21.51
N SER A 92 -3.57 -12.17 -21.94
CA SER A 92 -4.39 -11.37 -21.03
C SER A 92 -5.80 -11.93 -20.93
N LYS A 93 -6.31 -11.99 -19.71
CA LYS A 93 -7.73 -12.32 -19.42
C LYS A 93 -8.66 -11.13 -19.64
N THR A 94 -8.10 -9.96 -19.92
CA THR A 94 -8.83 -8.71 -20.17
C THR A 94 -8.48 -8.20 -21.59
N ASN A 95 -9.45 -8.08 -22.45
CA ASN A 95 -9.24 -7.46 -23.77
C ASN A 95 -9.45 -5.92 -23.73
N PRO A 96 -8.96 -5.17 -24.72
CA PRO A 96 -9.07 -3.71 -24.72
C PRO A 96 -10.50 -3.18 -24.65
N LYS A 97 -11.45 -3.81 -25.37
CA LYS A 97 -12.85 -3.38 -25.40
C LYS A 97 -13.50 -3.50 -24.01
N ASP A 98 -13.27 -4.61 -23.32
CA ASP A 98 -13.81 -4.84 -21.99
C ASP A 98 -13.15 -3.90 -20.97
N PHE A 99 -11.85 -3.64 -21.13
CA PHE A 99 -11.16 -2.69 -20.27
C PHE A 99 -11.70 -1.26 -20.45
N GLU A 100 -11.90 -0.80 -21.68
CA GLU A 100 -12.48 0.52 -21.95
C GLU A 100 -13.92 0.63 -21.41
N LYS A 101 -14.74 -0.42 -21.60
CA LYS A 101 -16.09 -0.49 -21.02
C LYS A 101 -16.07 -0.39 -19.49
N PHE A 102 -15.15 -1.11 -18.85
CA PHE A 102 -14.93 -1.06 -17.43
C PHE A 102 -14.51 0.34 -16.96
N LEU A 103 -13.57 0.99 -17.64
CA LEU A 103 -13.10 2.34 -17.29
C LEU A 103 -14.25 3.36 -17.38
N LYS A 104 -15.03 3.32 -18.46
CA LYS A 104 -16.21 4.19 -18.65
C LYS A 104 -17.26 3.95 -17.56
N LYS A 105 -17.62 2.69 -17.28
CA LYS A 105 -18.59 2.32 -16.24
C LYS A 105 -18.21 2.88 -14.87
N ASN A 106 -16.92 2.94 -14.56
CA ASN A 106 -16.42 3.36 -13.25
C ASN A 106 -15.99 4.83 -13.20
N ASN A 107 -16.22 5.61 -14.26
CA ASN A 107 -15.80 7.01 -14.39
C ASN A 107 -14.29 7.21 -14.17
N LEU A 108 -13.47 6.26 -14.65
CA LEU A 108 -12.03 6.31 -14.57
C LEU A 108 -11.49 7.00 -15.82
N TYR A 109 -10.71 8.06 -15.63
CA TYR A 109 -10.07 8.76 -16.74
C TYR A 109 -9.07 7.86 -17.46
N PHE A 110 -9.10 7.84 -18.78
CA PHE A 110 -8.10 7.20 -19.61
C PHE A 110 -7.94 7.92 -20.94
N LYS A 111 -6.74 7.83 -21.50
CA LYS A 111 -6.42 8.32 -22.85
C LYS A 111 -5.60 7.27 -23.57
N GLU A 112 -6.09 6.77 -24.67
CA GLU A 112 -5.33 5.83 -25.52
C GLU A 112 -4.07 6.52 -26.06
N ILE A 113 -2.93 5.84 -25.95
CA ILE A 113 -1.63 6.30 -26.43
C ILE A 113 -1.29 5.52 -27.68
N LYS A 114 -1.31 6.18 -28.83
CA LYS A 114 -0.79 5.63 -30.09
C LYS A 114 0.72 5.36 -29.96
N LYS A 115 1.26 4.44 -30.77
CA LYS A 115 2.65 3.97 -30.74
C LYS A 115 3.65 5.07 -30.36
N LYS A 116 4.44 4.84 -29.31
CA LYS A 116 5.56 5.69 -28.90
C LYS A 116 6.80 4.83 -28.68
N ASN A 117 7.97 5.41 -28.88
CA ASN A 117 9.28 4.75 -28.83
C ASN A 117 9.62 4.07 -27.47
N PHE A 118 8.79 4.23 -26.45
CA PHE A 118 8.97 3.59 -25.16
C PHE A 118 8.00 2.42 -24.91
N LEU A 119 7.12 2.09 -25.85
CA LEU A 119 6.18 0.97 -25.74
C LEU A 119 6.67 -0.24 -26.51
N SER A 120 6.40 -1.42 -25.97
CA SER A 120 6.68 -2.70 -26.66
C SER A 120 5.70 -2.93 -27.81
N ASN A 121 6.16 -3.59 -28.87
CA ASN A 121 5.31 -4.04 -29.97
C ASN A 121 4.39 -5.22 -29.57
N ASN A 122 4.61 -5.83 -28.42
CA ASN A 122 3.78 -6.93 -27.89
C ASN A 122 2.51 -6.42 -27.16
N LEU A 123 2.30 -5.11 -27.10
CA LEU A 123 1.13 -4.49 -26.49
C LEU A 123 0.09 -4.16 -27.55
N ASP A 124 -1.16 -4.57 -27.31
CA ASP A 124 -2.31 -4.25 -28.15
C ASP A 124 -2.69 -2.78 -27.98
N LYS A 125 -3.07 -2.43 -26.76
CA LYS A 125 -3.38 -1.03 -26.41
C LYS A 125 -2.69 -0.60 -25.11
N THR A 126 -2.41 0.69 -25.06
CA THR A 126 -1.87 1.36 -23.87
C THR A 126 -2.65 2.63 -23.59
N TYR A 127 -2.96 2.83 -22.32
CA TYR A 127 -3.72 3.97 -21.83
C TYR A 127 -2.91 4.77 -20.80
N GLU A 128 -2.83 6.08 -20.97
CA GLU A 128 -2.42 7.00 -19.90
C GLU A 128 -3.59 7.15 -18.93
N VAL A 129 -3.32 7.03 -17.63
CA VAL A 129 -4.33 7.05 -16.58
C VAL A 129 -3.95 8.00 -15.43
N ASN A 130 -4.93 8.38 -14.64
CA ASN A 130 -4.73 9.31 -13.52
C ASN A 130 -4.34 8.66 -12.19
N GLU A 131 -3.96 7.38 -12.19
CA GLU A 131 -3.48 6.74 -10.97
C GLU A 131 -2.27 7.47 -10.40
N LYS A 132 -2.15 7.49 -9.09
CA LYS A 132 -1.06 8.20 -8.40
C LYS A 132 -0.07 7.21 -7.80
N ILE A 133 1.18 7.64 -7.67
CA ILE A 133 2.23 6.90 -6.97
C ILE A 133 2.65 7.71 -5.76
N LEU A 134 2.73 7.05 -4.62
CA LEU A 134 3.23 7.62 -3.39
C LEU A 134 4.76 7.73 -3.46
N ASN A 135 5.29 8.88 -3.12
CA ASN A 135 6.72 9.00 -2.86
C ASN A 135 7.00 8.42 -1.47
N TYR A 136 7.69 7.29 -1.41
CA TYR A 136 7.98 6.59 -0.16
C TYR A 136 8.67 7.48 0.88
N PHE A 137 9.69 8.22 0.49
CA PHE A 137 10.45 9.05 1.41
C PHE A 137 9.62 10.22 1.95
N THR A 138 8.86 10.87 1.07
CA THR A 138 7.95 11.96 1.45
C THR A 138 6.85 11.44 2.37
N PHE A 139 6.29 10.28 2.05
CA PHE A 139 5.26 9.64 2.86
C PHE A 139 5.78 9.22 4.23
N LYS A 140 6.95 8.58 4.30
CA LYS A 140 7.60 8.23 5.56
C LYS A 140 7.89 9.47 6.43
N LYS A 141 8.42 10.55 5.81
CA LYS A 141 8.66 11.83 6.49
C LYS A 141 7.35 12.43 7.04
N LYS A 142 6.27 12.34 6.27
CA LYS A 142 4.93 12.81 6.69
C LYS A 142 4.45 12.04 7.91
N ILE A 143 4.47 10.70 7.88
CA ILE A 143 4.05 9.86 9.01
C ILE A 143 4.89 10.16 10.25
N LYS A 144 6.22 10.24 10.13
CA LYS A 144 7.09 10.63 11.25
C LYS A 144 6.71 11.99 11.84
N LYS A 145 6.41 12.98 10.99
CA LYS A 145 5.97 14.31 11.44
C LYS A 145 4.63 14.25 12.15
N MET A 146 3.69 13.42 11.68
CA MET A 146 2.39 13.23 12.33
C MET A 146 2.57 12.58 13.70
N LEU A 147 3.31 11.46 13.79
CA LEU A 147 3.58 10.75 15.04
C LEU A 147 4.26 11.64 16.09
N LYS A 148 5.21 12.51 15.68
CA LYS A 148 5.86 13.48 16.57
C LYS A 148 4.90 14.52 17.19
N LYS A 149 3.73 14.71 16.61
CA LYS A 149 2.71 15.63 17.12
C LYS A 149 1.72 14.96 18.09
N THR A 150 1.86 13.66 18.31
CA THR A 150 1.03 12.87 19.18
C THR A 150 1.82 12.39 20.40
N ASN A 151 1.09 11.85 21.41
CA ASN A 151 1.68 11.22 22.58
C ASN A 151 2.02 9.74 22.37
N VAL A 152 2.09 9.25 21.11
CA VAL A 152 2.46 7.87 20.79
C VAL A 152 3.90 7.59 21.23
N LYS A 153 4.09 6.62 22.12
CA LYS A 153 5.42 6.10 22.45
C LYS A 153 5.87 5.12 21.38
N ILE A 154 6.96 5.45 20.65
CA ILE A 154 7.51 4.58 19.61
C ILE A 154 8.70 3.83 20.19
N LYS A 155 8.64 2.48 20.15
CA LYS A 155 9.72 1.57 20.56
C LYS A 155 10.24 0.86 19.31
N VAL A 156 11.33 1.33 18.75
CA VAL A 156 12.06 0.65 17.67
C VAL A 156 13.09 -0.33 18.25
N ASN A 157 13.63 -1.24 17.41
CA ASN A 157 14.49 -2.35 17.83
C ASN A 157 13.85 -3.14 18.99
N SER A 158 12.53 -3.26 19.00
CA SER A 158 11.78 -3.78 20.13
C SER A 158 10.64 -4.68 19.66
N GLU A 159 10.71 -5.95 20.03
CA GLU A 159 9.61 -6.90 19.87
C GLU A 159 8.77 -6.95 21.16
N ILE A 160 7.45 -7.04 21.00
CA ILE A 160 6.55 -7.25 22.14
C ILE A 160 6.76 -8.65 22.70
N LYS A 161 6.83 -8.76 24.02
CA LYS A 161 6.96 -10.03 24.74
C LYS A 161 5.64 -10.38 25.44
N LYS A 162 5.46 -11.66 25.77
CA LYS A 162 4.29 -12.13 26.52
C LYS A 162 4.11 -11.39 27.87
N SER A 163 5.20 -11.07 28.55
CA SER A 163 5.19 -10.28 29.78
C SER A 163 4.67 -8.85 29.60
N ASP A 164 4.78 -8.29 28.38
CA ASP A 164 4.29 -6.94 28.13
C ASP A 164 2.75 -6.87 28.05
N LEU A 165 2.08 -8.01 27.80
CA LEU A 165 0.61 -8.06 27.64
C LEU A 165 -0.15 -7.52 28.84
N THR A 166 0.37 -7.73 30.04
CA THR A 166 -0.25 -7.25 31.29
C THR A 166 -0.16 -5.73 31.49
N LEU A 167 0.68 -5.06 30.69
CA LEU A 167 0.88 -3.61 30.75
C LEU A 167 -0.14 -2.83 29.87
N TYR A 168 -0.91 -3.53 29.05
CA TYR A 168 -1.83 -2.94 28.08
C TYR A 168 -3.22 -3.53 28.19
N ASP A 169 -4.23 -2.68 28.06
CA ASP A 169 -5.64 -3.08 28.04
C ASP A 169 -6.03 -3.77 26.72
N LYS A 170 -5.37 -3.38 25.64
CA LYS A 170 -5.57 -3.95 24.30
C LYS A 170 -4.24 -4.06 23.55
N VAL A 171 -4.12 -5.11 22.73
CA VAL A 171 -2.98 -5.32 21.82
C VAL A 171 -3.49 -5.51 20.42
N ILE A 172 -2.99 -4.70 19.49
CA ILE A 172 -3.33 -4.74 18.06
C ILE A 172 -2.11 -5.21 17.28
N VAL A 173 -2.20 -6.38 16.65
CA VAL A 173 -1.11 -6.96 15.87
C VAL A 173 -1.27 -6.55 14.41
N ALA A 174 -0.32 -5.76 13.88
CA ALA A 174 -0.30 -5.20 12.53
C ALA A 174 1.02 -5.55 11.80
N THR A 175 1.47 -6.81 11.94
CA THR A 175 2.79 -7.27 11.48
C THR A 175 2.75 -7.98 10.11
N TYR A 176 1.61 -7.92 9.40
CA TYR A 176 1.43 -8.48 8.06
C TYR A 176 1.73 -9.98 8.02
N SER A 177 2.77 -10.41 7.29
CA SER A 177 3.14 -11.82 7.18
C SER A 177 3.57 -12.47 8.51
N SER A 178 3.93 -11.67 9.50
CA SER A 178 4.36 -12.17 10.83
C SER A 178 3.22 -12.24 11.85
N ASN A 179 1.97 -11.93 11.49
CA ASN A 179 0.85 -11.91 12.43
C ASN A 179 0.75 -13.22 13.22
N ASN A 180 0.70 -14.37 12.54
CA ASN A 180 0.56 -15.67 13.20
C ASN A 180 1.78 -16.04 14.04
N THR A 181 2.99 -15.67 13.62
CA THR A 181 4.21 -15.87 14.41
C THR A 181 4.15 -15.07 15.71
N ILE A 182 3.78 -13.80 15.65
CA ILE A 182 3.64 -12.95 16.83
C ILE A 182 2.55 -13.48 17.77
N LEU A 183 1.36 -13.81 17.24
CA LEU A 183 0.29 -14.39 18.07
C LEU A 183 0.74 -15.67 18.79
N LYS A 184 1.42 -16.57 18.08
CA LYS A 184 1.98 -17.80 18.68
C LYS A 184 2.98 -17.48 19.80
N ASN A 185 3.91 -16.55 19.57
CA ASN A 185 4.91 -16.15 20.57
C ASN A 185 4.27 -15.52 21.81
N LEU A 186 3.13 -14.87 21.65
CA LEU A 186 2.34 -14.31 22.75
C LEU A 186 1.46 -15.37 23.46
N GLY A 187 1.44 -16.61 22.99
CA GLY A 187 0.62 -17.69 23.53
C GLY A 187 -0.86 -17.61 23.13
N ILE A 188 -1.18 -16.86 22.08
CA ILE A 188 -2.55 -16.68 21.57
C ILE A 188 -2.85 -17.75 20.53
N LYS A 189 -4.02 -18.39 20.64
CA LYS A 189 -4.47 -19.41 19.69
C LYS A 189 -4.70 -18.77 18.32
N ILE A 190 -4.09 -19.35 17.28
CA ILE A 190 -4.29 -18.94 15.89
C ILE A 190 -5.57 -19.57 15.38
N ILE A 191 -6.51 -18.75 14.92
CA ILE A 191 -7.79 -19.20 14.34
C ILE A 191 -7.65 -19.30 12.82
N ASP A 192 -7.03 -18.28 12.17
CA ASP A 192 -6.94 -18.19 10.73
C ASP A 192 -5.62 -18.77 10.20
N LYS A 193 -5.72 -19.60 9.15
CA LYS A 193 -4.58 -20.08 8.38
C LYS A 193 -4.42 -19.19 7.15
N PHE A 194 -3.28 -18.48 7.05
CA PHE A 194 -2.94 -17.66 5.89
C PHE A 194 -2.11 -18.47 4.89
N ARG A 195 -2.39 -18.29 3.60
CA ARG A 195 -1.48 -18.67 2.53
C ARG A 195 -0.46 -17.56 2.34
N TYR A 196 0.82 -17.93 2.36
CA TYR A 196 1.91 -17.00 2.13
C TYR A 196 2.45 -17.18 0.71
N GLU A 197 2.67 -16.07 0.01
CA GLU A 197 3.28 -16.05 -1.31
C GLU A 197 4.52 -15.17 -1.26
N LEU A 198 5.66 -15.72 -1.69
CA LEU A 198 6.90 -14.96 -1.84
C LEU A 198 6.87 -14.23 -3.18
N ILE A 199 7.00 -12.92 -3.15
CA ILE A 199 7.07 -12.08 -4.34
C ILE A 199 8.46 -11.46 -4.43
N GLU A 200 9.19 -11.77 -5.50
CA GLU A 200 10.44 -11.12 -5.83
C GLU A 200 10.19 -9.84 -6.63
N LYS A 201 10.93 -8.79 -6.30
CA LYS A 201 10.93 -7.52 -7.03
C LYS A 201 12.33 -7.20 -7.50
N ILE A 202 12.52 -7.21 -8.80
CA ILE A 202 13.80 -6.90 -9.42
C ILE A 202 13.99 -5.39 -9.49
N VAL A 203 15.10 -4.91 -8.98
CA VAL A 203 15.51 -3.49 -9.07
C VAL A 203 16.46 -3.34 -10.24
N ILE A 204 16.07 -2.53 -11.22
CA ILE A 204 16.85 -2.28 -12.43
C ILE A 204 17.05 -0.79 -12.67
N LYS A 205 18.17 -0.43 -13.29
CA LYS A 205 18.41 0.95 -13.76
C LYS A 205 17.71 1.13 -15.11
N LEU A 206 16.75 2.04 -15.16
CA LEU A 206 16.01 2.33 -16.39
C LEU A 206 16.68 3.42 -17.25
N PRO A 207 16.64 3.31 -18.58
CA PRO A 207 17.01 4.40 -19.48
C PRO A 207 16.21 5.67 -19.21
N THR A 208 16.81 6.84 -19.49
CA THR A 208 16.20 8.16 -19.22
C THR A 208 14.82 8.35 -19.84
N LYS A 209 14.54 7.70 -20.98
CA LYS A 209 13.22 7.76 -21.64
C LYS A 209 12.07 7.23 -20.75
N TYR A 210 12.35 6.45 -19.71
CA TYR A 210 11.36 5.93 -18.77
C TYR A 210 11.25 6.75 -17.47
N LYS A 211 12.08 7.78 -17.31
CA LYS A 211 12.05 8.64 -16.12
C LYS A 211 10.65 9.23 -15.91
N SER A 212 10.20 9.25 -14.67
CA SER A 212 8.88 9.74 -14.26
C SER A 212 7.70 9.05 -14.97
N ARG A 213 7.86 7.80 -15.35
CA ARG A 213 6.83 6.95 -15.93
C ARG A 213 6.69 5.66 -15.16
N SER A 214 5.48 5.17 -15.07
CA SER A 214 5.16 3.88 -14.47
C SER A 214 4.27 3.10 -15.41
N PHE A 215 4.54 1.82 -15.55
CA PHE A 215 3.86 0.94 -16.47
C PHE A 215 3.25 -0.25 -15.74
N VAL A 216 2.04 -0.60 -16.11
CA VAL A 216 1.36 -1.83 -15.70
C VAL A 216 0.93 -2.57 -16.94
N VAL A 217 1.19 -3.85 -16.97
CA VAL A 217 0.61 -4.77 -17.96
C VAL A 217 -0.50 -5.53 -17.26
N ILE A 218 -1.70 -5.49 -17.84
CA ILE A 218 -2.89 -6.14 -17.27
C ILE A 218 -2.95 -7.57 -17.79
N ASP A 219 -3.10 -8.50 -16.86
CA ASP A 219 -3.35 -9.91 -17.12
C ASP A 219 -4.86 -10.25 -17.21
#